data_e62da99a224133e77a0931bb20d9a7f5
#
_entry.id   e62da99a224133e77a0931bb20d9a7f5
#
_cell.length_a   1.000
_cell.length_b   1.000
_cell.length_c   1.000
_cell.angle_alpha   90.00
_cell.angle_beta   90.00
_cell.angle_gamma   90.00
#
_symmetry.space_group_name_H-M   'P 1'
#
loop_
_entity.id
_entity.type
_entity.pdbx_description
1 polymer ?
#
loop_
_entity_poly.entity_id
_entity_poly.type
_entity_poly.pdbx_seq_one_letter_code
_entity_poly.pdbx_strand_id
1 'polypeptide(L)'
;MIAFRDVRVRYPRRELAALDGVSFDAVRGRITAVVGPNGSGKSTLVRALVGRVPLNDGSIALDGVSTALLARRALATRVAVVTQREEQAFPLAVREYVALGRYPHLGLLRGAGQVDRDAVTRAITLTETSHFADRAITELSGGEWQRVRLARALAQGGDAVVLDEPTTFLDVGHEMAIFELLSRLAADGQAVLLVSHQLNLVARFAEHMVLLKQGRVEAAGSPGDVMQGAILERVYAWPLVVTRDPAVGAPALLPLRTRPRGERTS
;
A
#
# COMPACT_ATOMS: atom_id res chain seq x y z
N MET A 1 -5.31 -0.70 -14.29
CA MET A 1 -4.67 -1.97 -13.90
C MET A 1 -3.16 -1.76 -13.85
N ILE A 2 -2.52 -2.24 -12.78
CA ILE A 2 -1.04 -2.28 -12.69
C ILE A 2 -0.63 -3.73 -12.93
N ALA A 3 0.24 -3.96 -13.90
CA ALA A 3 0.75 -5.29 -14.24
C ALA A 3 2.25 -5.39 -13.93
N PHE A 4 2.64 -6.38 -13.16
CA PHE A 4 4.03 -6.75 -12.90
C PHE A 4 4.34 -8.04 -13.66
N ARG A 5 5.45 -8.09 -14.41
CA ARG A 5 5.84 -9.23 -15.25
C ARG A 5 7.32 -9.52 -15.05
N ASP A 6 7.63 -10.64 -14.44
CA ASP A 6 8.98 -11.16 -14.14
C ASP A 6 9.91 -10.10 -13.52
N VAL A 7 9.38 -9.26 -12.63
CA VAL A 7 10.09 -8.10 -12.09
C VAL A 7 11.27 -8.55 -11.25
N ARG A 8 12.47 -8.09 -11.62
CA ARG A 8 13.73 -8.36 -10.92
C ARG A 8 14.40 -7.06 -10.49
N VAL A 9 14.78 -6.99 -9.21
CA VAL A 9 15.50 -5.85 -8.65
C VAL A 9 16.61 -6.36 -7.75
N ARG A 10 17.84 -5.89 -8.02
CA ARG A 10 19.02 -6.15 -7.18
C ARG A 10 19.66 -4.82 -6.79
N TYR A 11 19.87 -4.61 -5.50
CA TYR A 11 20.60 -3.46 -5.02
C TYR A 11 22.11 -3.69 -5.14
N PRO A 12 22.90 -2.63 -5.46
CA PRO A 12 24.35 -2.70 -5.41
C PRO A 12 24.83 -3.24 -4.04
N ARG A 13 25.85 -4.07 -4.03
CA ARG A 13 26.46 -4.67 -2.82
C ARG A 13 25.55 -5.65 -2.04
N ARG A 14 24.43 -6.11 -2.62
CA ARG A 14 23.61 -7.19 -2.05
C ARG A 14 23.73 -8.43 -2.93
N GLU A 15 24.04 -9.58 -2.31
CA GLU A 15 24.12 -10.86 -3.02
C GLU A 15 22.74 -11.34 -3.50
N LEU A 16 21.74 -11.21 -2.66
CA LEU A 16 20.38 -11.63 -2.97
C LEU A 16 19.60 -10.51 -3.67
N ALA A 17 18.82 -10.91 -4.67
CA ALA A 17 17.86 -10.02 -5.30
C ALA A 17 16.78 -9.58 -4.30
N ALA A 18 16.40 -8.31 -4.35
CA ALA A 18 15.30 -7.79 -3.55
C ALA A 18 13.93 -8.16 -4.13
N LEU A 19 13.87 -8.33 -5.46
CA LEU A 19 12.77 -8.95 -6.20
C LEU A 19 13.38 -9.90 -7.24
N ASP A 20 12.80 -11.09 -7.37
CA ASP A 20 13.30 -12.15 -8.23
C ASP A 20 12.16 -12.86 -8.97
N GLY A 21 11.75 -12.29 -10.09
CA GLY A 21 10.72 -12.85 -10.95
C GLY A 21 9.28 -12.61 -10.48
N VAL A 22 9.00 -11.46 -9.86
CA VAL A 22 7.67 -11.15 -9.33
C VAL A 22 6.70 -10.83 -10.45
N SER A 23 5.58 -11.59 -10.52
CA SER A 23 4.51 -11.40 -11.51
C SER A 23 3.15 -11.47 -10.83
N PHE A 24 2.32 -10.41 -10.99
CA PHE A 24 0.92 -10.36 -10.60
C PHE A 24 0.25 -9.11 -11.19
N ASP A 25 -1.05 -9.00 -11.02
CA ASP A 25 -1.86 -7.85 -11.44
C ASP A 25 -2.58 -7.20 -10.26
N ALA A 26 -2.56 -5.87 -10.19
CA ALA A 26 -3.47 -5.09 -9.37
C ALA A 26 -4.56 -4.50 -10.27
N VAL A 27 -5.77 -5.09 -10.15
CA VAL A 27 -6.89 -4.83 -11.04
C VAL A 27 -7.72 -3.65 -10.54
N ARG A 28 -8.31 -2.88 -11.45
CA ARG A 28 -9.26 -1.82 -11.12
C ARG A 28 -10.49 -2.40 -10.41
N GLY A 29 -11.08 -1.63 -9.50
CA GLY A 29 -12.24 -2.04 -8.75
C GLY A 29 -11.97 -3.04 -7.64
N ARG A 30 -10.70 -3.25 -7.28
CA ARG A 30 -10.30 -4.23 -6.26
C ARG A 30 -9.12 -3.74 -5.43
N ILE A 31 -9.06 -4.22 -4.20
CA ILE A 31 -7.88 -4.13 -3.34
C ILE A 31 -7.00 -5.34 -3.61
N THR A 32 -5.82 -5.12 -4.18
CA THR A 32 -4.76 -6.13 -4.27
C THR A 32 -3.74 -5.86 -3.17
N ALA A 33 -3.56 -6.82 -2.27
CA ALA A 33 -2.66 -6.67 -1.15
C ALA A 33 -1.38 -7.50 -1.31
N VAL A 34 -0.24 -6.85 -1.17
CA VAL A 34 1.08 -7.50 -1.11
C VAL A 34 1.48 -7.65 0.35
N VAL A 35 1.59 -8.89 0.79
CA VAL A 35 1.91 -9.24 2.18
C VAL A 35 3.19 -10.07 2.26
N GLY A 36 3.73 -10.26 3.46
CA GLY A 36 4.91 -11.08 3.70
C GLY A 36 5.80 -10.53 4.82
N PRO A 37 6.79 -11.29 5.27
CA PRO A 37 7.68 -10.89 6.34
C PRO A 37 8.53 -9.67 5.99
N ASN A 38 9.15 -9.07 7.01
CA ASN A 38 10.09 -7.98 6.81
C ASN A 38 11.26 -8.42 5.90
N GLY A 39 11.65 -7.56 4.97
CA GLY A 39 12.70 -7.89 4.00
C GLY A 39 12.25 -8.74 2.81
N SER A 40 10.97 -9.09 2.67
CA SER A 40 10.48 -9.89 1.55
C SER A 40 10.45 -9.18 0.18
N GLY A 41 10.70 -7.86 0.14
CA GLY A 41 10.74 -7.09 -1.12
C GLY A 41 9.55 -6.13 -1.32
N LYS A 42 8.57 -6.08 -0.42
CA LYS A 42 7.34 -5.28 -0.55
C LYS A 42 7.59 -3.81 -0.90
N SER A 43 8.36 -3.10 -0.10
CA SER A 43 8.67 -1.68 -0.36
C SER A 43 9.57 -1.48 -1.58
N THR A 44 10.36 -2.49 -1.97
CA THR A 44 11.13 -2.47 -3.23
C THR A 44 10.18 -2.50 -4.42
N LEU A 45 9.10 -3.28 -4.35
CA LEU A 45 8.07 -3.34 -5.37
C LEU A 45 7.43 -1.96 -5.62
N VAL A 46 7.06 -1.25 -4.54
CA VAL A 46 6.51 0.11 -4.62
C VAL A 46 7.54 1.07 -5.22
N ARG A 47 8.80 1.01 -4.78
CA ARG A 47 9.88 1.86 -5.31
C ARG A 47 10.15 1.61 -6.80
N ALA A 48 10.08 0.35 -7.23
CA ALA A 48 10.24 -0.03 -8.63
C ALA A 48 9.09 0.51 -9.49
N LEU A 49 7.83 0.38 -9.03
CA LEU A 49 6.65 0.91 -9.71
C LEU A 49 6.76 2.42 -10.00
N VAL A 50 7.22 3.19 -9.03
CA VAL A 50 7.36 4.66 -9.18
C VAL A 50 8.71 5.10 -9.79
N GLY A 51 9.52 4.15 -10.29
CA GLY A 51 10.80 4.44 -10.94
C GLY A 51 11.88 4.98 -9.99
N ARG A 52 11.76 4.76 -8.67
CA ARG A 52 12.81 5.12 -7.70
C ARG A 52 13.96 4.12 -7.66
N VAL A 53 13.72 2.91 -8.13
CA VAL A 53 14.71 1.84 -8.27
C VAL A 53 14.58 1.27 -9.67
N PRO A 54 15.68 1.14 -10.44
CA PRO A 54 15.64 0.55 -11.76
C PRO A 54 15.34 -0.95 -11.69
N LEU A 55 14.67 -1.48 -12.69
CA LEU A 55 14.54 -2.92 -12.89
C LEU A 55 15.84 -3.46 -13.48
N ASN A 56 16.26 -4.64 -13.01
CA ASN A 56 17.33 -5.40 -13.65
C ASN A 56 16.77 -6.24 -14.81
N ASP A 57 15.49 -6.67 -14.67
CA ASP A 57 14.77 -7.44 -15.69
C ASP A 57 13.26 -7.35 -15.44
N GLY A 58 12.47 -7.77 -16.42
CA GLY A 58 11.02 -7.73 -16.37
C GLY A 58 10.44 -6.36 -16.70
N SER A 59 9.15 -6.18 -16.43
CA SER A 59 8.45 -4.93 -16.73
C SER A 59 7.32 -4.65 -15.75
N ILE A 60 7.00 -3.37 -15.60
CA ILE A 60 5.80 -2.89 -14.89
C ILE A 60 5.02 -2.01 -15.88
N ALA A 61 3.73 -2.25 -16.00
CA ALA A 61 2.86 -1.52 -16.91
C ALA A 61 1.61 -0.98 -16.20
N LEU A 62 1.13 0.18 -16.66
CA LEU A 62 -0.15 0.79 -16.28
C LEU A 62 -1.06 0.78 -17.50
N ASP A 63 -2.17 0.02 -17.41
CA ASP A 63 -3.13 -0.18 -18.51
C ASP A 63 -2.42 -0.50 -19.85
N GLY A 64 -1.45 -1.42 -19.80
CA GLY A 64 -0.68 -1.87 -20.95
C GLY A 64 0.50 -0.97 -21.36
N VAL A 65 0.65 0.22 -20.77
CA VAL A 65 1.79 1.11 -21.07
C VAL A 65 2.91 0.89 -20.04
N SER A 66 4.10 0.55 -20.50
CA SER A 66 5.27 0.36 -19.64
C SER A 66 5.60 1.63 -18.85
N THR A 67 5.79 1.50 -17.53
CA THR A 67 6.18 2.63 -16.66
C THR A 67 7.54 3.22 -17.05
N ALA A 68 8.42 2.43 -17.63
CA ALA A 68 9.73 2.87 -18.12
C ALA A 68 9.63 3.87 -19.30
N LEU A 69 8.52 3.85 -20.04
CA LEU A 69 8.26 4.78 -21.15
C LEU A 69 7.55 6.07 -20.70
N LEU A 70 7.06 6.10 -19.46
CA LEU A 70 6.35 7.25 -18.94
C LEU A 70 7.33 8.25 -18.30
N ALA A 71 7.21 9.52 -18.68
CA ALA A 71 7.86 10.59 -17.92
C ALA A 71 7.37 10.56 -16.47
N ARG A 72 8.23 10.87 -15.49
CA ARG A 72 7.89 10.85 -14.06
C ARG A 72 6.59 11.59 -13.73
N ARG A 73 6.39 12.72 -14.40
CA ARG A 73 5.17 13.54 -14.24
C ARG A 73 3.93 12.81 -14.76
N ALA A 74 3.99 12.17 -15.93
CA ALA A 74 2.90 11.39 -16.50
C ALA A 74 2.58 10.16 -15.63
N LEU A 75 3.58 9.51 -15.05
CA LEU A 75 3.37 8.45 -14.06
C LEU A 75 2.66 8.98 -12.81
N ALA A 76 3.09 10.13 -12.29
CA ALA A 76 2.52 10.77 -11.11
C ALA A 76 1.09 11.30 -11.32
N THR A 77 0.63 11.56 -12.55
CA THR A 77 -0.79 11.87 -12.79
C THR A 77 -1.69 10.62 -12.81
N ARG A 78 -1.13 9.42 -12.86
CA ARG A 78 -1.86 8.14 -12.95
C ARG A 78 -1.80 7.31 -11.68
N VAL A 79 -0.73 7.42 -10.89
CA VAL A 79 -0.50 6.63 -9.69
C VAL A 79 -0.21 7.54 -8.51
N ALA A 80 -1.12 7.58 -7.54
CA ALA A 80 -0.91 8.23 -6.28
C ALA A 80 -0.24 7.26 -5.28
N VAL A 81 0.71 7.75 -4.47
CA VAL A 81 1.47 6.90 -3.56
C VAL A 81 1.51 7.49 -2.16
N VAL A 82 1.15 6.66 -1.18
CA VAL A 82 1.40 6.90 0.25
C VAL A 82 2.57 6.00 0.67
N THR A 83 3.70 6.61 1.01
CA THR A 83 4.90 5.88 1.43
C THR A 83 4.85 5.50 2.91
N GLN A 84 5.63 4.54 3.35
CA GLN A 84 5.65 4.09 4.75
C GLN A 84 6.02 5.21 5.75
N ARG A 85 6.98 6.05 5.40
CA ARG A 85 7.44 7.16 6.25
C ARG A 85 7.48 8.46 5.45
N GLU A 86 7.03 9.51 6.09
CA GLU A 86 7.13 10.87 5.59
C GLU A 86 7.24 11.81 6.77
N GLU A 87 8.24 12.69 6.76
CA GLU A 87 8.49 13.63 7.82
C GLU A 87 7.69 14.93 7.62
N GLN A 88 7.22 15.48 8.71
CA GLN A 88 6.54 16.80 8.76
C GLN A 88 7.61 17.90 8.79
N ALA A 89 8.30 18.10 7.67
CA ALA A 89 9.49 18.97 7.62
C ALA A 89 9.17 20.48 7.78
N PHE A 90 7.95 20.90 7.44
CA PHE A 90 7.55 22.32 7.47
C PHE A 90 6.15 22.49 8.06
N PRO A 91 5.87 23.59 8.78
CA PRO A 91 4.56 23.84 9.41
C PRO A 91 3.51 24.35 8.40
N LEU A 92 3.27 23.59 7.32
CA LEU A 92 2.23 23.90 6.36
C LEU A 92 0.84 23.65 6.96
N ALA A 93 -0.16 24.43 6.58
CA ALA A 93 -1.54 24.08 6.86
C ALA A 93 -1.92 22.79 6.14
N VAL A 94 -2.82 21.99 6.73
CA VAL A 94 -3.27 20.72 6.13
C VAL A 94 -3.74 20.92 4.68
N ARG A 95 -4.55 21.97 4.41
CA ARG A 95 -5.01 22.25 3.04
C ARG A 95 -3.87 22.52 2.06
N GLU A 96 -2.82 23.20 2.51
CA GLU A 96 -1.65 23.51 1.70
C GLU A 96 -0.85 22.23 1.39
N TYR A 97 -0.67 21.40 2.42
CA TYR A 97 0.00 20.10 2.24
C TYR A 97 -0.79 19.18 1.29
N VAL A 98 -2.11 19.11 1.42
CA VAL A 98 -2.96 18.32 0.50
C VAL A 98 -2.89 18.89 -0.92
N ALA A 99 -2.80 20.22 -1.09
CA ALA A 99 -2.66 20.85 -2.39
C ALA A 99 -1.35 20.46 -3.10
N LEU A 100 -0.28 20.07 -2.38
CA LEU A 100 0.94 19.53 -2.99
C LEU A 100 0.66 18.29 -3.84
N GLY A 101 -0.41 17.53 -3.56
CA GLY A 101 -0.85 16.43 -4.40
C GLY A 101 -1.15 16.85 -5.85
N ARG A 102 -1.53 18.11 -6.07
CA ARG A 102 -1.84 18.62 -7.42
C ARG A 102 -0.60 19.00 -8.24
N TYR A 103 0.59 19.02 -7.65
CA TYR A 103 1.83 19.39 -8.33
C TYR A 103 2.04 18.72 -9.70
N PRO A 104 1.75 17.41 -9.90
CA PRO A 104 1.88 16.79 -11.22
C PRO A 104 0.95 17.38 -12.30
N HIS A 105 -0.13 18.05 -11.92
CA HIS A 105 -1.11 18.62 -12.84
C HIS A 105 -0.83 20.10 -13.17
N LEU A 106 -0.04 20.78 -12.33
CA LEU A 106 0.25 22.21 -12.51
C LEU A 106 1.24 22.43 -13.67
N GLY A 107 0.98 23.39 -14.53
CA GLY A 107 1.93 23.82 -15.57
C GLY A 107 3.08 24.66 -14.98
N LEU A 108 4.15 24.82 -15.74
CA LEU A 108 5.35 25.57 -15.32
C LEU A 108 5.03 27.02 -14.92
N LEU A 109 4.01 27.63 -15.51
CA LEU A 109 3.57 29.02 -15.31
C LEU A 109 2.10 29.15 -14.91
N ARG A 110 1.40 28.02 -14.68
CA ARG A 110 -0.01 28.03 -14.26
C ARG A 110 -0.12 27.73 -12.76
N GLY A 111 -0.69 28.64 -12.03
CA GLY A 111 -1.16 28.41 -10.66
C GLY A 111 -2.31 27.39 -10.62
N ALA A 112 -2.66 26.94 -9.41
CA ALA A 112 -3.78 26.02 -9.19
C ALA A 112 -5.11 26.64 -9.67
N GLY A 113 -5.79 25.93 -10.57
CA GLY A 113 -7.10 26.30 -11.10
C GLY A 113 -8.27 25.85 -10.20
N GLN A 114 -9.51 26.06 -10.64
CA GLN A 114 -10.70 25.62 -9.90
C GLN A 114 -10.72 24.10 -9.76
N VAL A 115 -10.39 23.37 -10.82
CA VAL A 115 -10.32 21.88 -10.81
C VAL A 115 -9.37 21.37 -9.72
N ASP A 116 -8.25 22.05 -9.50
CA ASP A 116 -7.27 21.66 -8.47
C ASP A 116 -7.81 21.94 -7.07
N ARG A 117 -8.45 23.10 -6.86
CA ARG A 117 -9.11 23.42 -5.59
C ARG A 117 -10.23 22.44 -5.24
N ASP A 118 -11.04 22.06 -6.24
CA ASP A 118 -12.11 21.08 -6.07
C ASP A 118 -11.57 19.70 -5.73
N ALA A 119 -10.46 19.29 -6.36
CA ALA A 119 -9.80 18.03 -6.05
C ALA A 119 -9.26 17.99 -4.60
N VAL A 120 -8.67 19.09 -4.13
CA VAL A 120 -8.20 19.23 -2.74
C VAL A 120 -9.38 19.17 -1.77
N THR A 121 -10.45 19.91 -2.04
CA THR A 121 -11.66 19.93 -1.19
C THR A 121 -12.28 18.54 -1.09
N ARG A 122 -12.46 17.85 -2.21
CA ARG A 122 -12.97 16.47 -2.23
C ARG A 122 -12.09 15.53 -1.42
N ALA A 123 -10.77 15.61 -1.57
CA ALA A 123 -9.83 14.75 -0.84
C ALA A 123 -9.90 14.97 0.67
N ILE A 124 -9.96 16.23 1.12
CA ILE A 124 -10.11 16.63 2.52
C ILE A 124 -11.43 16.09 3.09
N THR A 125 -12.53 16.18 2.33
CA THR A 125 -13.83 15.66 2.74
C THR A 125 -13.84 14.13 2.85
N LEU A 126 -13.30 13.44 1.84
CA LEU A 126 -13.24 11.96 1.81
C LEU A 126 -12.42 11.36 2.94
N THR A 127 -11.40 12.07 3.41
CA THR A 127 -10.53 11.63 4.51
C THR A 127 -10.95 12.18 5.87
N GLU A 128 -12.08 12.89 5.94
CA GLU A 128 -12.63 13.47 7.18
C GLU A 128 -11.64 14.42 7.89
N THR A 129 -10.83 15.15 7.11
CA THR A 129 -9.82 16.08 7.64
C THR A 129 -10.26 17.55 7.61
N SER A 130 -11.52 17.83 7.25
CA SER A 130 -12.06 19.18 7.08
C SER A 130 -11.98 20.05 8.34
N HIS A 131 -12.20 19.44 9.51
CA HIS A 131 -12.26 20.16 10.79
C HIS A 131 -10.90 20.64 11.30
N PHE A 132 -9.80 20.20 10.73
CA PHE A 132 -8.45 20.68 11.02
C PHE A 132 -7.68 21.12 9.76
N ALA A 133 -8.40 21.46 8.68
CA ALA A 133 -7.78 21.82 7.41
C ALA A 133 -6.84 23.05 7.48
N ASP A 134 -7.03 23.91 8.47
CA ASP A 134 -6.24 25.13 8.71
C ASP A 134 -5.13 24.93 9.78
N ARG A 135 -5.10 23.78 10.47
CA ARG A 135 -4.04 23.47 11.45
C ARG A 135 -2.73 23.16 10.73
N ALA A 136 -1.62 23.43 11.40
CA ALA A 136 -0.30 23.02 10.91
C ALA A 136 -0.16 21.50 10.97
N ILE A 137 0.43 20.89 9.93
CA ILE A 137 0.65 19.43 9.88
C ILE A 137 1.53 18.94 11.05
N THR A 138 2.40 19.79 11.59
CA THR A 138 3.28 19.49 12.74
C THR A 138 2.54 19.36 14.07
N GLU A 139 1.27 19.79 14.14
CA GLU A 139 0.42 19.72 15.33
C GLU A 139 -0.51 18.49 15.34
N LEU A 140 -0.43 17.67 14.31
CA LEU A 140 -1.33 16.53 14.12
C LEU A 140 -0.86 15.30 14.91
N SER A 141 -1.84 14.55 15.44
CA SER A 141 -1.59 13.19 15.92
C SER A 141 -1.19 12.25 14.78
N GLY A 142 -0.61 11.10 15.09
CA GLY A 142 -0.22 10.10 14.07
C GLY A 142 -1.37 9.68 13.16
N GLY A 143 -2.58 9.47 13.71
CA GLY A 143 -3.76 9.11 12.94
C GLY A 143 -4.28 10.24 12.05
N GLU A 144 -4.30 11.48 12.56
CA GLU A 144 -4.65 12.67 11.77
C GLU A 144 -3.65 12.87 10.63
N TRP A 145 -2.35 12.78 10.92
CA TRP A 145 -1.29 12.87 9.93
C TRP A 145 -1.44 11.84 8.82
N GLN A 146 -1.74 10.59 9.15
CA GLN A 146 -1.93 9.54 8.17
C GLN A 146 -3.13 9.82 7.25
N ARG A 147 -4.25 10.32 7.78
CA ARG A 147 -5.41 10.74 6.98
C ARG A 147 -5.07 11.91 6.05
N VAL A 148 -4.27 12.86 6.51
CA VAL A 148 -3.80 14.00 5.70
C VAL A 148 -2.87 13.54 4.57
N ARG A 149 -1.98 12.58 4.80
CA ARG A 149 -1.15 11.97 3.76
C ARG A 149 -1.99 11.26 2.69
N LEU A 150 -3.02 10.55 3.14
CA LEU A 150 -3.98 9.92 2.24
C LEU A 150 -4.77 10.98 1.46
N ALA A 151 -5.22 12.05 2.11
CA ALA A 151 -5.87 13.19 1.43
C ALA A 151 -4.98 13.76 0.31
N ARG A 152 -3.69 13.96 0.56
CA ARG A 152 -2.74 14.43 -0.46
C ARG A 152 -2.66 13.45 -1.65
N ALA A 153 -2.58 12.15 -1.37
CA ALA A 153 -2.56 11.13 -2.43
C ALA A 153 -3.87 11.12 -3.24
N LEU A 154 -5.03 11.27 -2.57
CA LEU A 154 -6.32 11.37 -3.25
C LEU A 154 -6.48 12.67 -4.04
N ALA A 155 -5.98 13.79 -3.53
CA ALA A 155 -5.95 15.06 -4.27
C ALA A 155 -5.08 14.96 -5.53
N GLN A 156 -4.01 14.18 -5.51
CA GLN A 156 -3.21 13.90 -6.71
C GLN A 156 -4.09 13.25 -7.79
N GLY A 157 -5.04 12.43 -7.40
CA GLY A 157 -5.90 11.72 -8.34
C GLY A 157 -5.15 10.58 -9.05
N GLY A 158 -5.76 10.07 -10.10
CA GLY A 158 -5.18 8.98 -10.89
C GLY A 158 -6.03 7.71 -10.86
N ASP A 159 -5.57 6.75 -11.65
CA ASP A 159 -6.25 5.48 -11.89
C ASP A 159 -5.95 4.45 -10.80
N ALA A 160 -4.88 4.66 -10.04
CA ALA A 160 -4.40 3.76 -9.01
C ALA A 160 -3.90 4.50 -7.77
N VAL A 161 -4.17 3.90 -6.59
CA VAL A 161 -3.64 4.33 -5.30
C VAL A 161 -2.77 3.21 -4.74
N VAL A 162 -1.54 3.54 -4.38
CA VAL A 162 -0.55 2.61 -3.83
C VAL A 162 -0.20 3.04 -2.41
N LEU A 163 -0.34 2.12 -1.46
CA LEU A 163 -0.08 2.40 -0.05
C LEU A 163 0.96 1.42 0.49
N ASP A 164 2.03 1.96 1.04
CA ASP A 164 3.09 1.16 1.68
C ASP A 164 2.96 1.30 3.20
N GLU A 165 2.41 0.27 3.86
CA GLU A 165 2.19 0.18 5.30
C GLU A 165 1.38 1.36 5.88
N PRO A 166 0.16 1.66 5.37
CA PRO A 166 -0.54 2.90 5.70
C PRO A 166 -1.11 2.95 7.11
N THR A 167 -1.16 1.84 7.83
CA THR A 167 -1.79 1.74 9.16
C THR A 167 -0.79 1.52 10.29
N THR A 168 0.51 1.57 10.00
CA THR A 168 1.55 1.41 11.02
C THR A 168 1.43 2.50 12.09
N PHE A 169 1.40 2.09 13.38
CA PHE A 169 1.25 2.95 14.57
C PHE A 169 -0.13 3.61 14.73
N LEU A 170 -1.17 3.13 14.06
CA LEU A 170 -2.53 3.57 14.27
C LEU A 170 -3.25 2.69 15.29
N ASP A 171 -4.24 3.26 15.97
CA ASP A 171 -5.22 2.48 16.74
C ASP A 171 -6.24 1.81 15.81
N VAL A 172 -6.98 0.86 16.37
CA VAL A 172 -7.94 0.04 15.60
C VAL A 172 -8.99 0.89 14.88
N GLY A 173 -9.50 1.96 15.49
CA GLY A 173 -10.51 2.82 14.86
C GLY A 173 -9.99 3.52 13.63
N HIS A 174 -8.78 4.07 13.70
CA HIS A 174 -8.13 4.73 12.57
C HIS A 174 -7.72 3.73 11.48
N GLU A 175 -7.25 2.53 11.85
CA GLU A 175 -6.96 1.47 10.87
C GLU A 175 -8.22 1.09 10.07
N MET A 176 -9.33 0.82 10.77
CA MET A 176 -10.59 0.45 10.13
C MET A 176 -11.09 1.55 9.19
N ALA A 177 -11.04 2.82 9.61
CA ALA A 177 -11.45 3.95 8.78
C ALA A 177 -10.63 4.03 7.47
N ILE A 178 -9.34 3.73 7.51
CA ILE A 178 -8.49 3.67 6.30
C ILE A 178 -8.95 2.52 5.40
N PHE A 179 -9.14 1.31 5.91
CA PHE A 179 -9.55 0.17 5.10
C PHE A 179 -10.93 0.37 4.47
N GLU A 180 -11.89 0.94 5.21
CA GLU A 180 -13.21 1.31 4.67
C GLU A 180 -13.09 2.36 3.54
N LEU A 181 -12.19 3.33 3.70
CA LEU A 181 -11.93 4.29 2.63
C LEU A 181 -11.32 3.61 1.40
N LEU A 182 -10.35 2.69 1.58
CA LEU A 182 -9.76 1.93 0.46
C LEU A 182 -10.80 1.08 -0.26
N SER A 183 -11.74 0.47 0.47
CA SER A 183 -12.85 -0.29 -0.13
C SER A 183 -13.75 0.60 -0.97
N ARG A 184 -14.07 1.82 -0.51
CA ARG A 184 -14.84 2.80 -1.30
C ARG A 184 -14.10 3.21 -2.56
N LEU A 185 -12.79 3.49 -2.48
CA LEU A 185 -11.97 3.85 -3.64
C LEU A 185 -11.92 2.72 -4.68
N ALA A 186 -11.83 1.48 -4.23
CA ALA A 186 -11.89 0.32 -5.10
C ALA A 186 -13.28 0.22 -5.75
N ALA A 187 -14.37 0.34 -4.98
CA ALA A 187 -15.74 0.32 -5.51
C ALA A 187 -15.98 1.44 -6.54
N ASP A 188 -15.34 2.60 -6.40
CA ASP A 188 -15.35 3.71 -7.36
C ASP A 188 -14.48 3.43 -8.61
N GLY A 189 -13.93 2.23 -8.75
CA GLY A 189 -13.20 1.78 -9.94
C GLY A 189 -11.69 2.04 -9.93
N GLN A 190 -11.10 2.53 -8.84
CA GLN A 190 -9.65 2.67 -8.74
C GLN A 190 -8.96 1.31 -8.52
N ALA A 191 -7.74 1.16 -9.00
CA ALA A 191 -6.89 0.04 -8.60
C ALA A 191 -6.19 0.39 -7.27
N VAL A 192 -6.46 -0.38 -6.21
CA VAL A 192 -5.81 -0.20 -4.91
C VAL A 192 -4.74 -1.26 -4.73
N LEU A 193 -3.47 -0.84 -4.64
CA LEU A 193 -2.34 -1.71 -4.30
C LEU A 193 -1.90 -1.40 -2.87
N LEU A 194 -2.18 -2.32 -1.96
CA LEU A 194 -1.87 -2.19 -0.55
C LEU A 194 -0.69 -3.08 -0.17
N VAL A 195 0.36 -2.51 0.36
CA VAL A 195 1.43 -3.25 1.03
C VAL A 195 1.17 -3.24 2.53
N SER A 196 1.10 -4.42 3.15
CA SER A 196 0.85 -4.54 4.59
C SER A 196 1.50 -5.81 5.18
N HIS A 197 1.73 -5.80 6.49
CA HIS A 197 2.10 -6.98 7.26
C HIS A 197 0.93 -7.51 8.11
N GLN A 198 -0.21 -6.84 8.13
CA GLN A 198 -1.40 -7.17 8.93
C GLN A 198 -2.31 -8.16 8.19
N LEU A 199 -1.92 -9.44 8.15
CA LEU A 199 -2.62 -10.48 7.39
C LEU A 199 -4.11 -10.56 7.68
N ASN A 200 -4.51 -10.55 8.96
CA ASN A 200 -5.90 -10.70 9.35
C ASN A 200 -6.77 -9.54 8.87
N LEU A 201 -6.24 -8.32 8.98
CA LEU A 201 -6.98 -7.14 8.54
C LEU A 201 -7.07 -7.09 7.01
N VAL A 202 -5.95 -7.36 6.32
CA VAL A 202 -5.92 -7.45 4.87
C VAL A 202 -6.91 -8.50 4.34
N ALA A 203 -6.99 -9.67 4.98
CA ALA A 203 -7.88 -10.74 4.55
C ALA A 203 -9.38 -10.40 4.64
N ARG A 204 -9.75 -9.40 5.42
CA ARG A 204 -11.14 -8.91 5.52
C ARG A 204 -11.55 -8.00 4.36
N PHE A 205 -10.58 -7.31 3.75
CA PHE A 205 -10.85 -6.23 2.80
C PHE A 205 -10.32 -6.47 1.40
N ALA A 206 -9.24 -7.25 1.25
CA ALA A 206 -8.64 -7.48 -0.06
C ALA A 206 -9.35 -8.62 -0.82
N GLU A 207 -9.61 -8.40 -2.10
CA GLU A 207 -10.11 -9.45 -3.01
C GLU A 207 -8.98 -10.30 -3.56
N HIS A 208 -7.75 -9.76 -3.57
CA HIS A 208 -6.58 -10.48 -4.05
C HIS A 208 -5.38 -10.24 -3.14
N MET A 209 -4.68 -11.30 -2.80
CA MET A 209 -3.48 -11.25 -1.98
C MET A 209 -2.29 -11.84 -2.73
N VAL A 210 -1.12 -11.25 -2.53
CA VAL A 210 0.17 -11.73 -3.04
C VAL A 210 1.14 -11.85 -1.86
N LEU A 211 1.51 -13.07 -1.52
CA LEU A 211 2.43 -13.35 -0.42
C LEU A 211 3.87 -13.40 -0.94
N LEU A 212 4.69 -12.48 -0.49
CA LEU A 212 6.11 -12.42 -0.86
C LEU A 212 7.01 -13.01 0.23
N LYS A 213 8.01 -13.78 -0.20
CA LYS A 213 9.13 -14.23 0.63
C LYS A 213 10.42 -14.12 -0.17
N GLN A 214 11.45 -13.48 0.40
CA GLN A 214 12.78 -13.36 -0.22
C GLN A 214 12.75 -12.91 -1.69
N GLY A 215 11.90 -11.93 -2.00
CA GLY A 215 11.78 -11.36 -3.34
C GLY A 215 10.95 -12.18 -4.34
N ARG A 216 10.36 -13.31 -3.93
CA ARG A 216 9.54 -14.19 -4.80
C ARG A 216 8.10 -14.25 -4.32
N VAL A 217 7.20 -14.56 -5.25
CA VAL A 217 5.79 -14.86 -4.93
C VAL A 217 5.69 -16.32 -4.44
N GLU A 218 5.29 -16.49 -3.18
CA GLU A 218 5.06 -17.81 -2.58
C GLU A 218 3.63 -18.31 -2.80
N ALA A 219 2.68 -17.38 -2.81
CA ALA A 219 1.28 -17.65 -3.12
C ALA A 219 0.59 -16.37 -3.61
N ALA A 220 -0.37 -16.51 -4.49
CA ALA A 220 -1.24 -15.43 -4.94
C ALA A 220 -2.64 -15.98 -5.23
N GLY A 221 -3.68 -15.19 -4.95
CA GLY A 221 -5.07 -15.59 -5.13
C GLY A 221 -6.01 -14.85 -4.17
N SER A 222 -7.17 -15.43 -3.91
CA SER A 222 -8.06 -14.94 -2.86
C SER A 222 -7.41 -15.04 -1.48
N PRO A 223 -7.88 -14.30 -0.45
CA PRO A 223 -7.40 -14.50 0.92
C PRO A 223 -7.43 -15.96 1.39
N GLY A 224 -8.43 -16.74 0.98
CA GLY A 224 -8.54 -18.15 1.31
C GLY A 224 -7.46 -19.02 0.64
N ASP A 225 -7.01 -18.67 -0.56
CA ASP A 225 -5.94 -19.38 -1.26
C ASP A 225 -4.57 -19.11 -0.65
N VAL A 226 -4.34 -17.90 -0.18
CA VAL A 226 -3.04 -17.45 0.34
C VAL A 226 -2.88 -17.78 1.82
N MET A 227 -3.93 -17.60 2.63
CA MET A 227 -3.89 -17.80 4.07
C MET A 227 -4.13 -19.27 4.47
N GLN A 228 -3.36 -20.19 3.88
CA GLN A 228 -3.34 -21.60 4.25
C GLN A 228 -2.23 -21.85 5.29
N GLY A 229 -2.53 -22.64 6.35
CA GLY A 229 -1.61 -22.89 7.46
C GLY A 229 -0.23 -23.35 6.99
N ALA A 230 -0.17 -24.36 6.13
CA ALA A 230 1.10 -24.91 5.60
C ALA A 230 1.94 -23.87 4.82
N ILE A 231 1.29 -22.96 4.07
CA ILE A 231 1.97 -21.87 3.35
C ILE A 231 2.55 -20.87 4.35
N LEU A 232 1.71 -20.42 5.29
CA LEU A 232 2.09 -19.39 6.25
C LEU A 232 3.16 -19.89 7.24
N GLU A 233 3.08 -21.12 7.74
CA GLU A 233 4.12 -21.72 8.58
C GLU A 233 5.48 -21.76 7.86
N ARG A 234 5.49 -22.16 6.58
CA ARG A 234 6.72 -22.15 5.77
C ARG A 234 7.26 -20.74 5.56
N VAL A 235 6.38 -19.74 5.35
CA VAL A 235 6.80 -18.36 5.09
C VAL A 235 7.29 -17.67 6.34
N TYR A 236 6.54 -17.78 7.45
CA TYR A 236 6.85 -17.07 8.70
C TYR A 236 7.74 -17.87 9.65
N ALA A 237 8.01 -19.16 9.33
CA ALA A 237 8.81 -20.07 10.14
C ALA A 237 8.34 -20.14 11.61
N TRP A 238 7.03 -20.13 11.82
CA TRP A 238 6.41 -20.18 13.13
C TRP A 238 5.14 -21.02 13.11
N PRO A 239 4.89 -21.88 14.13
CA PRO A 239 3.66 -22.66 14.25
C PRO A 239 2.44 -21.72 14.37
N LEU A 240 1.43 -21.98 13.57
CA LEU A 240 0.22 -21.16 13.54
C LEU A 240 -1.01 -22.00 13.15
N VAL A 241 -2.18 -21.47 13.43
CA VAL A 241 -3.46 -22.02 12.97
C VAL A 241 -4.15 -20.95 12.14
N VAL A 242 -4.77 -21.36 11.06
CA VAL A 242 -5.70 -20.51 10.31
C VAL A 242 -7.12 -20.96 10.62
N THR A 243 -7.92 -20.03 11.08
CA THR A 243 -9.34 -20.20 11.38
C THR A 243 -10.17 -19.27 10.52
N ARG A 244 -11.48 -19.24 10.73
CA ARG A 244 -12.37 -18.25 10.11
C ARG A 244 -12.78 -17.20 11.12
N ASP A 245 -12.72 -15.95 10.73
CA ASP A 245 -13.28 -14.83 11.47
C ASP A 245 -14.80 -15.01 11.57
N PRO A 246 -15.39 -15.08 12.79
CA PRO A 246 -16.81 -15.35 12.94
C PRO A 246 -17.72 -14.21 12.45
N ALA A 247 -17.19 -12.98 12.34
CA ALA A 247 -17.97 -11.81 11.95
C ALA A 247 -18.12 -11.70 10.42
N VAL A 248 -17.04 -12.00 9.68
CA VAL A 248 -17.00 -11.77 8.22
C VAL A 248 -16.64 -13.02 7.42
N GLY A 249 -16.33 -14.15 8.08
CA GLY A 249 -15.98 -15.41 7.43
C GLY A 249 -14.60 -15.42 6.74
N ALA A 250 -13.83 -14.33 6.84
CA ALA A 250 -12.50 -14.23 6.27
C ALA A 250 -11.51 -15.16 7.01
N PRO A 251 -10.45 -15.64 6.35
CA PRO A 251 -9.42 -16.40 7.06
C PRO A 251 -8.69 -15.52 8.07
N ALA A 252 -8.39 -16.08 9.24
CA ALA A 252 -7.69 -15.41 10.33
C ALA A 252 -6.54 -16.27 10.84
N LEU A 253 -5.35 -15.70 10.90
CA LEU A 253 -4.14 -16.32 11.40
C LEU A 253 -4.04 -16.13 12.92
N LEU A 254 -3.81 -17.23 13.63
CA LEU A 254 -3.53 -17.26 15.07
C LEU A 254 -2.15 -17.89 15.29
N PRO A 255 -1.13 -17.11 15.72
CA PRO A 255 0.17 -17.65 16.08
C PRO A 255 0.05 -18.53 17.33
N LEU A 256 0.67 -19.71 17.29
CA LEU A 256 0.68 -20.61 18.44
C LEU A 256 1.82 -20.24 19.39
N ARG A 257 1.57 -20.36 20.69
CA ARG A 257 2.62 -20.25 21.68
C ARG A 257 3.43 -21.53 21.69
N THR A 258 4.72 -21.45 21.37
CA THR A 258 5.62 -22.60 21.56
C THR A 258 5.87 -22.79 23.05
N ARG A 259 5.73 -24.02 23.56
CA ARG A 259 6.16 -24.35 24.94
C ARG A 259 7.67 -24.12 25.04
N PRO A 260 8.18 -23.55 26.16
CA PRO A 260 9.62 -23.46 26.38
C PRO A 260 10.20 -24.89 26.29
N ARG A 261 11.32 -25.07 25.54
CA ARG A 261 12.09 -26.30 25.54
C ARG A 261 12.62 -26.52 26.97
N GLY A 262 11.94 -27.30 27.82
CA GLY A 262 12.44 -27.51 29.18
C GLY A 262 11.57 -28.33 30.13
N GLU A 263 10.35 -28.71 29.77
CA GLU A 263 9.59 -29.65 30.62
C GLU A 263 9.45 -31.00 29.91
N ARG A 264 10.51 -31.80 30.01
CA ARG A 264 10.33 -33.27 29.93
C ARG A 264 9.66 -33.66 31.27
N THR A 265 8.39 -33.97 31.22
CA THR A 265 7.76 -34.72 32.30
C THR A 265 8.46 -36.06 32.39
N SER A 266 9.21 -36.27 33.47
CA SER A 266 9.64 -37.55 33.99
C SER A 266 8.44 -38.37 34.46
#